data_38bad202ff22f2b5539ee39d541b1de2
#
_entry.id   38bad202ff22f2b5539ee39d541b1de2
#
_cell.length_a   1.000
_cell.length_b   1.000
_cell.length_c   1.000
_cell.angle_alpha   90.00
_cell.angle_beta   90.00
_cell.angle_gamma   90.00
#
_symmetry.space_group_name_H-M   'P 1'
#
loop_
_entity.id
_entity.type
_entity.pdbx_description
1 polymer ?
#
loop_
_entity_poly.entity_id
_entity_poly.type
_entity_poly.pdbx_seq_one_letter_code
_entity_poly.pdbx_strand_id
1 'polypeptide(L)'
;MKLSIRIKLMLGYAAILCLMLTVSILGYLALDNVNKTVTQVLVHAHKYDMVDGLRRSVKLFLDINDALMKEQMRDTGHYKSLALDVEKKILYVGKLGLKDNEKEFLKKAGAEFNFIRKRAEESLSWTAAARGANLISLLKDTDRAKLALINNMDALYDEAWRSLDNVVIVAYQVKEKALQQIITFSIITIVAGIGISVYISHRITTPIRALSLAAISVSKGAHYQEVEKITEDEIGELVTSFNQMALDLKTSRDQIEKYNKELQTMVDERTAELEKTKEYLENILEHSGNMIISTTLYDEIVQFNRSAENILGYNSKNVVGVRFEDMFVDKRDYRRIREKAVGDGNVSNYDAKLMKKDGDIVRISLTISRLKDRRGNVIGLVGIGKDITKKEEGREI
;
A
#
# COMPACT_ATOMS: atom_id res chain seq x y z
N MET A 1 -6.65 26.43 -4.39
CA MET A 1 -5.61 26.06 -3.41
C MET A 1 -5.27 24.58 -3.61
N LYS A 2 -4.03 24.27 -4.00
CA LYS A 2 -3.58 22.87 -4.21
C LYS A 2 -3.42 22.23 -2.83
N LEU A 3 -4.32 21.33 -2.48
CA LEU A 3 -4.20 20.57 -1.22
C LEU A 3 -3.21 19.43 -1.43
N SER A 4 -2.19 19.35 -0.55
CA SER A 4 -1.23 18.25 -0.58
C SER A 4 -1.91 16.90 -0.27
N ILE A 5 -1.31 15.82 -0.75
CA ILE A 5 -1.79 14.45 -0.50
C ILE A 5 -1.93 14.19 1.00
N ARG A 6 -0.98 14.65 1.79
CA ARG A 6 -1.00 14.53 3.24
C ARG A 6 -2.25 15.17 3.85
N ILE A 7 -2.61 16.38 3.38
CA ILE A 7 -3.81 17.08 3.85
C ILE A 7 -5.08 16.36 3.39
N LYS A 8 -5.13 15.87 2.14
CA LYS A 8 -6.29 15.11 1.63
C LYS A 8 -6.53 13.82 2.42
N LEU A 9 -5.47 13.08 2.73
CA LEU A 9 -5.55 11.88 3.56
C LEU A 9 -5.97 12.21 5.00
N MET A 10 -5.39 13.25 5.61
CA MET A 10 -5.79 13.70 6.95
C MET A 10 -7.25 14.12 6.99
N LEU A 11 -7.75 14.85 6.01
CA LEU A 11 -9.16 15.24 5.91
C LEU A 11 -10.07 14.02 5.72
N GLY A 12 -9.66 13.03 4.91
CA GLY A 12 -10.39 11.79 4.74
C GLY A 12 -10.51 11.00 6.05
N TYR A 13 -9.41 10.83 6.78
CA TYR A 13 -9.42 10.18 8.09
C TYR A 13 -10.21 10.97 9.14
N ALA A 14 -10.05 12.31 9.17
CA ALA A 14 -10.80 13.17 10.07
C ALA A 14 -12.31 13.09 9.81
N ALA A 15 -12.74 13.05 8.55
CA ALA A 15 -14.14 12.89 8.19
C ALA A 15 -14.70 11.54 8.66
N ILE A 16 -13.97 10.44 8.51
CA ILE A 16 -14.37 9.11 9.01
C ILE A 16 -14.47 9.12 10.54
N LEU A 17 -13.48 9.71 11.24
CA LEU A 17 -13.49 9.82 12.70
C LEU A 17 -14.67 10.67 13.19
N CYS A 18 -14.96 11.78 12.53
CA CYS A 18 -16.14 12.62 12.84
C CYS A 18 -17.44 11.84 12.65
N LEU A 19 -17.59 11.08 11.56
CA LEU A 19 -18.75 10.23 11.32
C LEU A 19 -18.91 9.17 12.42
N MET A 20 -17.82 8.47 12.80
CA MET A 20 -17.84 7.47 13.88
C MET A 20 -18.23 8.10 15.22
N LEU A 21 -17.66 9.28 15.54
CA LEU A 21 -18.00 10.00 16.76
C LEU A 21 -19.46 10.41 16.79
N THR A 22 -19.99 10.90 15.67
CA THR A 22 -21.40 11.29 15.53
C THR A 22 -22.33 10.09 15.77
N VAL A 23 -22.05 8.94 15.16
CA VAL A 23 -22.84 7.71 15.36
C VAL A 23 -22.78 7.25 16.82
N SER A 24 -21.60 7.32 17.45
CA SER A 24 -21.41 6.95 18.85
C SER A 24 -22.20 7.85 19.80
N ILE A 25 -22.18 9.16 19.58
CA ILE A 25 -22.95 10.13 20.38
C ILE A 25 -24.46 9.92 20.21
N LEU A 26 -24.92 9.75 18.96
CA LEU A 26 -26.35 9.51 18.69
C LEU A 26 -26.80 8.16 19.28
N GLY A 27 -25.97 7.13 19.19
CA GLY A 27 -26.24 5.83 19.82
C GLY A 27 -26.33 5.91 21.34
N TYR A 28 -25.43 6.67 21.98
CA TYR A 28 -25.49 6.94 23.40
C TYR A 28 -26.75 7.68 23.82
N LEU A 29 -27.12 8.75 23.12
CA LEU A 29 -28.34 9.53 23.40
C LEU A 29 -29.61 8.69 23.20
N ALA A 30 -29.64 7.85 22.16
CA ALA A 30 -30.76 6.93 21.92
C ALA A 30 -30.89 5.92 23.07
N LEU A 31 -29.78 5.35 23.52
CA LEU A 31 -29.77 4.39 24.63
C LEU A 31 -30.18 5.04 25.98
N ASP A 32 -29.71 6.24 26.22
CA ASP A 32 -30.10 7.02 27.43
C ASP A 32 -31.60 7.29 27.46
N ASN A 33 -32.21 7.66 26.34
CA ASN A 33 -33.66 7.84 26.21
C ASN A 33 -34.44 6.55 26.44
N VAL A 34 -33.97 5.41 25.89
CA VAL A 34 -34.56 4.11 26.16
C VAL A 34 -34.47 3.74 27.64
N ASN A 35 -33.32 3.93 28.28
CA ASN A 35 -33.14 3.65 29.71
C ASN A 35 -34.06 4.51 30.62
N LYS A 36 -34.19 5.80 30.32
CA LYS A 36 -35.12 6.68 31.02
C LYS A 36 -36.54 6.18 30.93
N THR A 37 -36.97 5.78 29.72
CA THR A 37 -38.33 5.29 29.50
C THR A 37 -38.56 3.93 30.19
N VAL A 38 -37.58 3.00 30.14
CA VAL A 38 -37.65 1.73 30.89
C VAL A 38 -37.79 1.98 32.40
N THR A 39 -37.05 2.93 32.95
CA THR A 39 -37.18 3.32 34.37
C THR A 39 -38.60 3.82 34.69
N GLN A 40 -39.22 4.61 33.77
CA GLN A 40 -40.62 5.04 33.94
C GLN A 40 -41.59 3.86 33.93
N VAL A 41 -41.39 2.89 32.98
CA VAL A 41 -42.21 1.66 32.96
C VAL A 41 -42.14 0.91 34.29
N LEU A 42 -40.93 0.73 34.85
CA LEU A 42 -40.75 0.06 36.11
C LEU A 42 -41.46 0.75 37.29
N VAL A 43 -41.40 2.08 37.33
CA VAL A 43 -42.09 2.90 38.35
C VAL A 43 -43.59 2.73 38.25
N HIS A 44 -44.17 2.82 37.03
CA HIS A 44 -45.60 2.66 36.84
C HIS A 44 -46.07 1.20 37.05
N ALA A 45 -45.27 0.21 36.67
CA ALA A 45 -45.57 -1.21 36.95
C ALA A 45 -45.59 -1.49 38.44
N HIS A 46 -44.63 -0.95 39.22
CA HIS A 46 -44.62 -1.08 40.66
C HIS A 46 -45.86 -0.42 41.31
N LYS A 47 -46.22 0.79 40.85
CA LYS A 47 -47.43 1.48 41.31
C LYS A 47 -48.69 0.68 41.03
N TYR A 48 -48.86 0.13 39.81
CA TYR A 48 -49.97 -0.72 39.40
C TYR A 48 -50.08 -1.97 40.30
N ASP A 49 -48.95 -2.67 40.54
CA ASP A 49 -48.92 -3.88 41.39
C ASP A 49 -49.37 -3.57 42.82
N MET A 50 -48.93 -2.44 43.38
CA MET A 50 -49.32 -2.00 44.72
C MET A 50 -50.83 -1.67 44.81
N VAL A 51 -51.36 -0.97 43.79
CA VAL A 51 -52.78 -0.66 43.70
C VAL A 51 -53.64 -1.94 43.52
N ASP A 52 -53.23 -2.89 42.72
CA ASP A 52 -53.89 -4.15 42.52
C ASP A 52 -53.85 -5.00 43.84
N GLY A 53 -52.69 -5.02 44.49
CA GLY A 53 -52.53 -5.63 45.81
C GLY A 53 -53.46 -5.02 46.88
N LEU A 54 -53.67 -3.70 46.89
CA LEU A 54 -54.60 -3.00 47.76
C LEU A 54 -56.06 -3.39 47.39
N ARG A 55 -56.40 -3.39 46.11
CA ARG A 55 -57.71 -3.77 45.58
C ARG A 55 -58.10 -5.21 46.05
N ARG A 56 -57.19 -6.15 45.94
CA ARG A 56 -57.41 -7.56 46.42
C ARG A 56 -57.61 -7.62 47.91
N SER A 57 -56.80 -6.86 48.70
CA SER A 57 -56.97 -6.83 50.15
C SER A 57 -58.28 -6.20 50.57
N VAL A 58 -58.71 -5.13 49.89
CA VAL A 58 -60.04 -4.50 50.12
C VAL A 58 -61.16 -5.48 49.83
N LYS A 59 -61.09 -6.21 48.70
CA LYS A 59 -62.11 -7.20 48.35
C LYS A 59 -62.22 -8.28 49.45
N LEU A 60 -61.09 -8.86 49.85
CA LEU A 60 -61.04 -9.85 50.91
C LEU A 60 -61.57 -9.30 52.26
N PHE A 61 -61.22 -8.04 52.59
CA PHE A 61 -61.75 -7.35 53.78
C PHE A 61 -63.28 -7.24 53.71
N LEU A 62 -63.87 -6.89 52.57
CA LEU A 62 -65.33 -6.77 52.38
C LEU A 62 -66.02 -8.12 52.55
N ASP A 63 -65.44 -9.19 51.98
CA ASP A 63 -65.97 -10.55 52.06
C ASP A 63 -66.02 -11.04 53.53
N ILE A 64 -64.91 -10.80 54.25
CA ILE A 64 -64.83 -11.14 55.71
C ILE A 64 -65.71 -10.28 56.54
N ASN A 65 -65.85 -8.98 56.22
CA ASN A 65 -66.78 -8.07 56.89
C ASN A 65 -68.24 -8.52 56.74
N ASP A 66 -68.62 -9.00 55.55
CA ASP A 66 -69.96 -9.53 55.31
C ASP A 66 -70.23 -10.79 56.11
N ALA A 67 -69.27 -11.72 56.16
CA ALA A 67 -69.37 -12.94 56.96
C ALA A 67 -69.50 -12.65 58.45
N LEU A 68 -68.74 -11.62 58.93
CA LEU A 68 -68.78 -11.15 60.33
C LEU A 68 -70.14 -10.54 60.67
N MET A 69 -70.68 -9.68 59.82
CA MET A 69 -71.97 -9.01 60.02
C MET A 69 -73.17 -10.02 59.97
N LYS A 70 -73.06 -11.09 59.24
CA LYS A 70 -74.06 -12.14 59.13
C LYS A 70 -73.90 -13.21 60.18
N GLU A 71 -73.05 -13.06 61.19
CA GLU A 71 -72.74 -14.02 62.23
C GLU A 71 -72.18 -15.40 61.78
N GLN A 72 -71.68 -15.42 60.52
CA GLN A 72 -71.10 -16.66 59.95
C GLN A 72 -69.65 -16.87 60.41
N MET A 73 -69.07 -15.87 61.00
CA MET A 73 -67.69 -15.91 61.46
C MET A 73 -67.55 -15.36 62.90
N ARG A 74 -66.80 -16.07 63.80
CA ARG A 74 -66.56 -15.65 65.21
C ARG A 74 -65.15 -15.17 65.44
N ASP A 75 -64.25 -15.35 64.40
CA ASP A 75 -62.85 -14.96 64.52
C ASP A 75 -62.64 -13.44 64.25
N THR A 76 -62.68 -12.63 65.23
CA THR A 76 -62.42 -11.19 65.17
C THR A 76 -60.91 -10.87 64.99
N GLY A 77 -60.00 -11.82 65.25
CA GLY A 77 -58.55 -11.67 65.04
C GLY A 77 -58.16 -11.54 63.58
N HIS A 78 -58.70 -12.41 62.77
CA HIS A 78 -58.47 -12.38 61.32
C HIS A 78 -58.99 -11.09 60.63
N TYR A 79 -60.23 -10.65 61.05
CA TYR A 79 -60.80 -9.39 60.59
C TYR A 79 -59.90 -8.19 60.92
N LYS A 80 -59.40 -8.08 62.22
CA LYS A 80 -58.51 -6.97 62.66
C LYS A 80 -57.18 -7.01 61.89
N SER A 81 -56.61 -8.20 61.70
CA SER A 81 -55.35 -8.34 60.91
C SER A 81 -55.48 -7.83 59.49
N LEU A 82 -56.60 -8.21 58.82
CA LEU A 82 -56.85 -7.79 57.43
C LEU A 82 -57.18 -6.29 57.34
N ALA A 83 -57.94 -5.74 58.32
CA ALA A 83 -58.18 -4.30 58.36
C ALA A 83 -56.87 -3.50 58.49
N LEU A 84 -55.93 -4.00 59.34
CA LEU A 84 -54.64 -3.39 59.47
C LEU A 84 -53.78 -3.50 58.20
N ASP A 85 -53.91 -4.63 57.47
CA ASP A 85 -53.21 -4.80 56.16
C ASP A 85 -53.72 -3.79 55.12
N VAL A 86 -55.04 -3.65 55.00
CA VAL A 86 -55.62 -2.65 54.09
C VAL A 86 -55.19 -1.23 54.46
N GLU A 87 -55.24 -0.88 55.76
CA GLU A 87 -54.80 0.44 56.22
C GLU A 87 -53.32 0.74 55.88
N LYS A 88 -52.42 -0.24 56.11
CA LYS A 88 -51.00 -0.12 55.75
C LYS A 88 -50.83 0.04 54.26
N LYS A 89 -51.57 -0.70 53.44
CA LYS A 89 -51.52 -0.61 51.99
C LYS A 89 -52.07 0.72 51.46
N ILE A 90 -53.14 1.27 52.02
CA ILE A 90 -53.64 2.61 51.72
C ILE A 90 -52.55 3.67 51.96
N LEU A 91 -51.91 3.60 53.14
CA LEU A 91 -50.82 4.52 53.48
C LEU A 91 -49.61 4.37 52.57
N TYR A 92 -49.25 3.13 52.16
CA TYR A 92 -48.15 2.86 51.26
C TYR A 92 -48.44 3.38 49.86
N VAL A 93 -49.63 3.04 49.31
CA VAL A 93 -50.05 3.52 48.00
C VAL A 93 -50.09 5.06 47.95
N GLY A 94 -50.54 5.69 49.04
CA GLY A 94 -50.53 7.15 49.16
C GLY A 94 -49.18 7.83 49.12
N LYS A 95 -48.08 7.08 49.40
CA LYS A 95 -46.70 7.57 49.26
C LYS A 95 -46.14 7.37 47.86
N LEU A 96 -46.77 6.59 47.02
CA LEU A 96 -46.39 6.46 45.61
C LEU A 96 -46.76 7.75 44.89
N GLY A 97 -46.01 8.12 43.89
CA GLY A 97 -46.24 9.33 43.09
C GLY A 97 -47.58 9.32 42.33
N LEU A 98 -48.69 9.48 43.09
CA LEU A 98 -50.04 9.49 42.55
C LEU A 98 -50.39 10.80 41.88
N LYS A 99 -51.14 10.78 40.79
CA LYS A 99 -51.77 11.92 40.17
C LYS A 99 -52.90 12.46 41.07
N ASP A 100 -53.37 13.68 40.87
CA ASP A 100 -54.36 14.28 41.74
C ASP A 100 -55.72 13.57 41.73
N ASN A 101 -56.17 13.04 40.58
CA ASN A 101 -57.34 12.18 40.47
C ASN A 101 -57.15 10.86 41.23
N GLU A 102 -56.00 10.22 41.17
CA GLU A 102 -55.65 9.00 41.89
C GLU A 102 -55.61 9.23 43.41
N LYS A 103 -55.07 10.37 43.84
CA LYS A 103 -55.12 10.79 45.26
C LYS A 103 -56.54 10.97 45.77
N GLU A 104 -57.42 11.54 44.94
CA GLU A 104 -58.82 11.72 45.25
C GLU A 104 -59.55 10.38 45.42
N PHE A 105 -59.34 9.47 44.47
CA PHE A 105 -59.91 8.11 44.58
C PHE A 105 -59.43 7.40 45.81
N LEU A 106 -58.11 7.42 46.09
CA LEU A 106 -57.55 6.76 47.29
C LEU A 106 -58.08 7.41 48.56
N LYS A 107 -58.24 8.72 48.64
CA LYS A 107 -58.78 9.46 49.79
C LYS A 107 -60.26 9.05 50.06
N LYS A 108 -61.08 9.02 49.00
CA LYS A 108 -62.49 8.55 49.09
C LYS A 108 -62.55 7.10 49.53
N ALA A 109 -61.79 6.20 48.90
CA ALA A 109 -61.72 4.80 49.31
C ALA A 109 -61.29 4.60 50.76
N GLY A 110 -60.28 5.38 51.21
CA GLY A 110 -59.82 5.35 52.60
C GLY A 110 -60.90 5.84 53.59
N ALA A 111 -61.68 6.84 53.24
CA ALA A 111 -62.81 7.33 54.03
C ALA A 111 -63.91 6.26 54.17
N GLU A 112 -64.32 5.68 53.06
CA GLU A 112 -65.34 4.60 53.05
C GLU A 112 -64.86 3.32 53.79
N PHE A 113 -63.60 2.93 53.60
CA PHE A 113 -63.02 1.83 54.34
C PHE A 113 -63.08 2.07 55.86
N ASN A 114 -62.66 3.27 56.33
CA ASN A 114 -62.72 3.62 57.76
C ASN A 114 -64.15 3.65 58.30
N PHE A 115 -65.09 4.12 57.48
CA PHE A 115 -66.49 4.10 57.86
C PHE A 115 -66.99 2.67 58.04
N ILE A 116 -66.75 1.79 57.11
CA ILE A 116 -67.14 0.35 57.19
C ILE A 116 -66.48 -0.32 58.41
N ARG A 117 -65.16 -0.11 58.59
CA ARG A 117 -64.42 -0.65 59.75
C ARG A 117 -65.06 -0.21 61.07
N LYS A 118 -65.29 1.09 61.25
CA LYS A 118 -65.85 1.66 62.43
C LYS A 118 -67.24 1.10 62.74
N ARG A 119 -68.06 0.98 61.72
CA ARG A 119 -69.41 0.39 61.84
C ARG A 119 -69.39 -1.10 62.26
N ALA A 120 -68.46 -1.86 61.67
CA ALA A 120 -68.25 -3.24 62.08
C ALA A 120 -67.79 -3.37 63.56
N GLU A 121 -66.82 -2.59 63.93
CA GLU A 121 -66.34 -2.56 65.31
C GLU A 121 -67.41 -2.15 66.35
N GLU A 122 -68.24 -1.16 65.96
CA GLU A 122 -69.42 -0.77 66.80
C GLU A 122 -70.40 -1.92 66.93
N SER A 123 -70.68 -2.67 65.84
CA SER A 123 -71.63 -3.80 65.91
C SER A 123 -71.13 -4.96 66.75
N LEU A 124 -69.82 -5.14 66.90
CA LEU A 124 -69.25 -6.18 67.79
C LEU A 124 -69.46 -5.89 69.25
N SER A 125 -69.64 -4.62 69.63
CA SER A 125 -69.90 -4.19 71.00
C SER A 125 -71.40 -4.27 71.45
N TRP A 126 -72.31 -4.53 70.53
CA TRP A 126 -73.74 -4.56 70.79
C TRP A 126 -74.18 -5.88 71.45
N THR A 127 -75.17 -5.80 72.30
CA THR A 127 -75.86 -6.97 72.79
C THR A 127 -76.68 -7.65 71.69
N ALA A 128 -76.98 -8.93 71.79
CA ALA A 128 -77.73 -9.69 70.72
C ALA A 128 -79.07 -9.00 70.40
N ALA A 129 -79.79 -8.47 71.38
CA ALA A 129 -81.06 -7.77 71.13
C ALA A 129 -80.91 -6.44 70.44
N ALA A 130 -79.86 -5.62 70.76
CA ALA A 130 -79.60 -4.33 70.15
C ALA A 130 -79.11 -4.56 68.70
N ARG A 131 -78.35 -5.65 68.47
CA ARG A 131 -77.84 -6.00 67.12
C ARG A 131 -78.97 -6.29 66.18
N GLY A 132 -79.94 -7.16 66.58
CA GLY A 132 -81.10 -7.49 65.77
C GLY A 132 -81.95 -6.32 65.33
N ALA A 133 -82.16 -5.33 66.22
CA ALA A 133 -82.95 -4.12 65.97
C ALA A 133 -82.27 -3.16 65.01
N ASN A 134 -80.96 -3.06 65.05
CA ASN A 134 -80.14 -2.05 64.29
C ASN A 134 -79.48 -2.66 63.06
N LEU A 135 -79.52 -3.99 62.80
CA LEU A 135 -78.85 -4.69 61.79
C LEU A 135 -79.19 -4.20 60.38
N ILE A 136 -80.51 -4.03 60.10
CA ILE A 136 -81.02 -3.63 58.79
C ILE A 136 -80.50 -2.25 58.38
N SER A 137 -80.52 -1.26 59.30
CA SER A 137 -79.96 0.09 59.03
C SER A 137 -78.48 0.05 58.86
N LEU A 138 -77.79 -0.73 59.71
CA LEU A 138 -76.33 -0.92 59.62
C LEU A 138 -75.92 -1.57 58.28
N LEU A 139 -76.62 -2.62 57.88
CA LEU A 139 -76.36 -3.28 56.59
C LEU A 139 -76.57 -2.31 55.40
N LYS A 140 -77.68 -1.54 55.43
CA LYS A 140 -77.99 -0.58 54.35
C LYS A 140 -76.92 0.52 54.23
N ASP A 141 -76.48 1.08 55.35
CA ASP A 141 -75.43 2.11 55.37
C ASP A 141 -74.10 1.56 54.96
N THR A 142 -73.71 0.32 55.43
CA THR A 142 -72.47 -0.31 55.02
C THR A 142 -72.46 -0.78 53.58
N ASP A 143 -73.60 -1.24 53.02
CA ASP A 143 -73.70 -1.63 51.59
C ASP A 143 -73.47 -0.48 50.65
N ARG A 144 -73.99 0.74 51.01
CA ARG A 144 -73.69 1.98 50.22
C ARG A 144 -72.22 2.32 50.25
N ALA A 145 -71.58 2.26 51.44
CA ALA A 145 -70.16 2.53 51.61
C ALA A 145 -69.29 1.48 50.90
N LYS A 146 -69.67 0.19 50.93
CA LYS A 146 -69.00 -0.91 50.18
C LYS A 146 -68.98 -0.63 48.69
N LEU A 147 -70.15 -0.27 48.12
CA LEU A 147 -70.27 0.04 46.68
C LEU A 147 -69.37 1.22 46.34
N ALA A 148 -69.40 2.30 47.15
CA ALA A 148 -68.54 3.45 46.94
C ALA A 148 -67.04 3.10 47.09
N LEU A 149 -66.67 2.24 48.02
CA LEU A 149 -65.27 1.77 48.20
C LEU A 149 -64.80 0.96 46.97
N ILE A 150 -65.62 0.00 46.51
CA ILE A 150 -65.33 -0.79 45.31
C ILE A 150 -65.18 0.14 44.09
N ASN A 151 -66.11 1.04 43.86
CA ASN A 151 -66.06 1.95 42.69
C ASN A 151 -64.80 2.83 42.74
N ASN A 152 -64.42 3.40 43.91
CA ASN A 152 -63.20 4.19 44.02
C ASN A 152 -61.93 3.36 43.86
N MET A 153 -61.93 2.08 44.32
CA MET A 153 -60.78 1.20 44.08
C MET A 153 -60.65 0.77 42.65
N ASP A 154 -61.79 0.49 41.96
CA ASP A 154 -61.77 0.17 40.55
C ASP A 154 -61.32 1.35 39.73
N ALA A 155 -61.80 2.58 40.02
CA ALA A 155 -61.36 3.80 39.35
C ALA A 155 -59.85 4.06 39.52
N LEU A 156 -59.32 3.84 40.77
CA LEU A 156 -57.87 3.93 41.04
C LEU A 156 -57.08 2.87 40.26
N TYR A 157 -57.56 1.65 40.23
CA TYR A 157 -56.94 0.56 39.47
C TYR A 157 -56.92 0.84 37.96
N ASP A 158 -58.04 1.25 37.39
CA ASP A 158 -58.15 1.58 35.97
C ASP A 158 -57.23 2.73 35.58
N GLU A 159 -57.10 3.77 36.41
CA GLU A 159 -56.19 4.86 36.15
C GLU A 159 -54.73 4.44 36.24
N ALA A 160 -54.36 3.61 37.23
CA ALA A 160 -53.02 3.06 37.34
C ALA A 160 -52.69 2.15 36.13
N TRP A 161 -53.65 1.33 35.69
CA TRP A 161 -53.51 0.51 34.49
C TRP A 161 -53.29 1.36 33.22
N ARG A 162 -54.15 2.36 32.95
CA ARG A 162 -54.05 3.26 31.84
C ARG A 162 -52.71 4.00 31.84
N SER A 163 -52.27 4.40 33.01
CA SER A 163 -50.99 5.09 33.19
C SER A 163 -49.80 4.17 32.81
N LEU A 164 -49.83 2.89 33.21
CA LEU A 164 -48.82 1.90 32.83
C LEU A 164 -48.85 1.62 31.34
N ASP A 165 -50.06 1.36 30.78
CA ASP A 165 -50.23 1.05 29.38
C ASP A 165 -49.72 2.14 28.45
N ASN A 166 -50.01 3.41 28.75
CA ASN A 166 -49.53 4.55 28.03
C ASN A 166 -48.00 4.64 28.05
N VAL A 167 -47.35 4.41 29.21
CA VAL A 167 -45.87 4.46 29.30
C VAL A 167 -45.24 3.30 28.56
N VAL A 168 -45.85 2.14 28.56
CA VAL A 168 -45.40 0.96 27.79
C VAL A 168 -45.45 1.27 26.28
N ILE A 169 -46.57 1.83 25.78
CA ILE A 169 -46.70 2.25 24.37
C ILE A 169 -45.61 3.21 23.98
N VAL A 170 -45.37 4.25 24.82
CA VAL A 170 -44.30 5.24 24.58
C VAL A 170 -42.92 4.56 24.56
N ALA A 171 -42.69 3.59 25.48
CA ALA A 171 -41.43 2.84 25.51
C ALA A 171 -41.17 2.08 24.20
N TYR A 172 -42.17 1.43 23.64
CA TYR A 172 -42.06 0.79 22.33
C TYR A 172 -41.76 1.79 21.21
N GLN A 173 -42.42 2.95 21.20
CA GLN A 173 -42.18 3.97 20.19
C GLN A 173 -40.75 4.55 20.27
N VAL A 174 -40.28 4.81 21.50
CA VAL A 174 -38.90 5.31 21.73
C VAL A 174 -37.88 4.27 21.27
N LYS A 175 -38.08 2.99 21.61
CA LYS A 175 -37.23 1.89 21.16
C LYS A 175 -37.17 1.81 19.64
N GLU A 176 -38.32 1.79 18.97
CA GLU A 176 -38.38 1.71 17.48
C GLU A 176 -37.68 2.87 16.83
N LYS A 177 -37.90 4.12 17.31
CA LYS A 177 -37.21 5.32 16.80
C LYS A 177 -35.69 5.23 17.00
N ALA A 178 -35.26 4.77 18.19
CA ALA A 178 -33.85 4.60 18.49
C ALA A 178 -33.17 3.58 17.51
N LEU A 179 -33.82 2.45 17.27
CA LEU A 179 -33.35 1.44 16.33
C LEU A 179 -33.27 1.99 14.90
N GLN A 180 -34.33 2.66 14.43
CA GLN A 180 -34.35 3.26 13.10
C GLN A 180 -33.22 4.31 12.93
N GLN A 181 -33.00 5.16 13.92
CA GLN A 181 -31.92 6.14 13.88
C GLN A 181 -30.55 5.49 13.80
N ILE A 182 -30.28 4.48 14.66
CA ILE A 182 -29.00 3.76 14.66
C ILE A 182 -28.75 3.09 13.30
N ILE A 183 -29.75 2.39 12.76
CA ILE A 183 -29.64 1.71 11.45
C ILE A 183 -29.38 2.73 10.34
N THR A 184 -30.15 3.80 10.29
CA THR A 184 -30.04 4.84 9.25
C THR A 184 -28.67 5.50 9.26
N PHE A 185 -28.17 5.93 10.43
CA PHE A 185 -26.85 6.53 10.55
C PHE A 185 -25.73 5.55 10.25
N SER A 186 -25.88 4.28 10.63
CA SER A 186 -24.92 3.22 10.29
C SER A 186 -24.79 3.02 8.77
N ILE A 187 -25.91 2.98 8.06
CA ILE A 187 -25.93 2.88 6.59
C ILE A 187 -25.27 4.09 5.95
N ILE A 188 -25.61 5.30 6.38
CA ILE A 188 -24.99 6.53 5.87
C ILE A 188 -23.46 6.49 6.06
N THR A 189 -23.01 6.07 7.25
CA THR A 189 -21.57 5.98 7.56
C THR A 189 -20.85 4.97 6.67
N ILE A 190 -21.43 3.81 6.43
CA ILE A 190 -20.88 2.78 5.54
C ILE A 190 -20.78 3.31 4.11
N VAL A 191 -21.84 3.91 3.59
CA VAL A 191 -21.87 4.45 2.22
C VAL A 191 -20.84 5.58 2.06
N ALA A 192 -20.75 6.49 3.04
CA ALA A 192 -19.75 7.55 3.04
C ALA A 192 -18.32 6.99 3.09
N GLY A 193 -18.06 5.96 3.93
CA GLY A 193 -16.77 5.28 4.04
C GLY A 193 -16.34 4.62 2.72
N ILE A 194 -17.25 3.93 2.05
CA ILE A 194 -17.02 3.35 0.71
C ILE A 194 -16.71 4.47 -0.30
N GLY A 195 -17.46 5.55 -0.32
CA GLY A 195 -17.26 6.68 -1.21
C GLY A 195 -15.86 7.32 -1.03
N ILE A 196 -15.43 7.54 0.21
CA ILE A 196 -14.11 8.06 0.55
C ILE A 196 -13.01 7.08 0.09
N SER A 197 -13.19 5.78 0.33
CA SER A 197 -12.24 4.73 -0.07
C SER A 197 -12.05 4.69 -1.59
N VAL A 198 -13.13 4.71 -2.36
CA VAL A 198 -13.10 4.74 -3.83
C VAL A 198 -12.42 6.03 -4.33
N TYR A 199 -12.74 7.17 -3.73
CA TYR A 199 -12.12 8.45 -4.06
C TYR A 199 -10.60 8.42 -3.85
N ILE A 200 -10.13 7.94 -2.69
CA ILE A 200 -8.70 7.81 -2.37
C ILE A 200 -8.02 6.84 -3.34
N SER A 201 -8.64 5.68 -3.59
CA SER A 201 -8.11 4.69 -4.52
C SER A 201 -7.89 5.27 -5.92
N HIS A 202 -8.87 5.97 -6.45
CA HIS A 202 -8.78 6.55 -7.80
C HIS A 202 -7.79 7.71 -7.89
N ARG A 203 -7.69 8.55 -6.84
CA ARG A 203 -6.84 9.75 -6.86
C ARG A 203 -5.39 9.49 -6.45
N ILE A 204 -5.10 8.41 -5.74
CA ILE A 204 -3.76 8.10 -5.22
C ILE A 204 -3.24 6.76 -5.78
N THR A 205 -3.98 5.67 -5.57
CA THR A 205 -3.49 4.33 -5.88
C THR A 205 -3.35 4.09 -7.38
N THR A 206 -4.32 4.52 -8.17
CA THR A 206 -4.32 4.32 -9.64
C THR A 206 -3.14 5.01 -10.32
N PRO A 207 -2.86 6.31 -10.09
CA PRO A 207 -1.69 6.98 -10.69
C PRO A 207 -0.35 6.37 -10.26
N ILE A 208 -0.20 6.03 -8.98
CA ILE A 208 1.04 5.38 -8.49
C ILE A 208 1.27 4.04 -9.18
N ARG A 209 0.22 3.24 -9.35
CA ARG A 209 0.32 1.97 -10.07
C ARG A 209 0.67 2.16 -11.55
N ALA A 210 0.09 3.16 -12.20
CA ALA A 210 0.43 3.52 -13.59
C ALA A 210 1.90 3.92 -13.72
N LEU A 211 2.42 4.78 -12.81
CA LEU A 211 3.82 5.14 -12.74
C LEU A 211 4.74 3.94 -12.54
N SER A 212 4.39 3.04 -11.62
CA SER A 212 5.17 1.82 -11.37
C SER A 212 5.26 0.93 -12.61
N LEU A 213 4.15 0.71 -13.30
CA LEU A 213 4.12 -0.08 -14.53
C LEU A 213 4.92 0.61 -15.67
N ALA A 214 4.79 1.93 -15.80
CA ALA A 214 5.55 2.70 -16.78
C ALA A 214 7.05 2.65 -16.50
N ALA A 215 7.48 2.75 -15.22
CA ALA A 215 8.87 2.64 -14.82
C ALA A 215 9.47 1.26 -15.15
N ILE A 216 8.72 0.18 -14.89
CA ILE A 216 9.13 -1.19 -15.28
C ILE A 216 9.26 -1.31 -16.81
N SER A 217 8.36 -0.71 -17.57
CA SER A 217 8.40 -0.74 -19.04
C SER A 217 9.63 0.00 -19.58
N VAL A 218 9.92 1.19 -19.05
CA VAL A 218 11.10 1.98 -19.41
C VAL A 218 12.39 1.21 -19.06
N SER A 219 12.46 0.59 -17.88
CA SER A 219 13.64 -0.19 -17.46
C SER A 219 13.93 -1.40 -18.35
N LYS A 220 12.90 -2.01 -18.93
CA LYS A 220 13.01 -3.13 -19.89
C LYS A 220 13.28 -2.67 -21.32
N GLY A 221 13.40 -1.37 -21.54
CA GLY A 221 13.67 -0.82 -22.87
C GLY A 221 12.45 -0.78 -23.79
N ALA A 222 11.25 -0.96 -23.28
CA ALA A 222 10.03 -0.82 -24.05
C ALA A 222 9.76 0.64 -24.42
N HIS A 223 8.90 0.85 -25.44
CA HIS A 223 8.52 2.20 -25.86
C HIS A 223 7.91 2.97 -24.69
N TYR A 224 8.40 4.20 -24.49
CA TYR A 224 7.84 5.14 -23.52
C TYR A 224 6.40 5.46 -23.87
N GLN A 225 5.48 5.22 -22.93
CA GLN A 225 4.12 5.72 -22.95
C GLN A 225 3.99 6.80 -21.89
N GLU A 226 3.46 7.95 -22.28
CA GLU A 226 3.21 9.06 -21.35
C GLU A 226 2.15 8.65 -20.32
N VAL A 227 2.44 8.84 -19.05
CA VAL A 227 1.47 8.62 -17.97
C VAL A 227 0.59 9.87 -17.84
N GLU A 228 -0.73 9.67 -17.91
CA GLU A 228 -1.70 10.76 -17.82
C GLU A 228 -1.65 11.45 -16.44
N LYS A 229 -1.60 12.78 -16.45
CA LYS A 229 -1.65 13.60 -15.25
C LYS A 229 -3.09 13.80 -14.80
N ILE A 230 -3.56 12.99 -13.84
CA ILE A 230 -4.94 13.00 -13.32
C ILE A 230 -5.12 14.04 -12.20
N THR A 231 -4.06 14.45 -11.52
CA THR A 231 -4.12 15.32 -10.33
C THR A 231 -3.16 16.49 -10.44
N GLU A 232 -3.47 17.59 -9.72
CA GLU A 232 -2.64 18.80 -9.66
C GLU A 232 -1.89 18.94 -8.32
N ASP A 233 -1.70 17.84 -7.62
CA ASP A 233 -0.99 17.73 -6.34
C ASP A 233 0.40 17.11 -6.54
N GLU A 234 1.02 16.65 -5.46
CA GLU A 234 2.37 16.04 -5.48
C GLU A 234 2.43 14.78 -6.37
N ILE A 235 1.30 14.06 -6.56
CA ILE A 235 1.23 12.94 -7.53
C ILE A 235 1.29 13.47 -8.96
N GLY A 236 0.58 14.56 -9.26
CA GLY A 236 0.63 15.20 -10.57
C GLY A 236 2.02 15.74 -10.90
N GLU A 237 2.74 16.29 -9.93
CA GLU A 237 4.12 16.74 -10.07
C GLU A 237 5.07 15.54 -10.30
N LEU A 238 4.87 14.45 -9.56
CA LEU A 238 5.62 13.21 -9.74
C LEU A 238 5.41 12.61 -11.14
N VAL A 239 4.17 12.59 -11.65
CA VAL A 239 3.86 12.16 -13.02
C VAL A 239 4.59 13.02 -14.04
N THR A 240 4.56 14.34 -13.89
CA THR A 240 5.24 15.27 -14.79
C THR A 240 6.75 15.03 -14.80
N SER A 241 7.37 14.92 -13.61
CA SER A 241 8.81 14.66 -13.46
C SER A 241 9.22 13.31 -14.04
N PHE A 242 8.40 12.28 -13.84
CA PHE A 242 8.62 10.96 -14.44
C PHE A 242 8.55 11.01 -15.96
N ASN A 243 7.53 11.67 -16.54
CA ASN A 243 7.39 11.80 -17.97
C ASN A 243 8.58 12.52 -18.61
N GLN A 244 9.06 13.59 -17.96
CA GLN A 244 10.26 14.29 -18.42
C GLN A 244 11.50 13.38 -18.37
N MET A 245 11.74 12.71 -17.26
CA MET A 245 12.87 11.77 -17.12
C MET A 245 12.83 10.66 -18.18
N ALA A 246 11.67 10.10 -18.46
CA ALA A 246 11.50 9.04 -19.43
C ALA A 246 11.73 9.54 -20.88
N LEU A 247 11.34 10.78 -21.18
CA LEU A 247 11.62 11.45 -22.46
C LEU A 247 13.12 11.69 -22.64
N ASP A 248 13.80 12.22 -21.59
CA ASP A 248 15.24 12.48 -21.62
C ASP A 248 16.03 11.18 -21.80
N LEU A 249 15.62 10.11 -21.13
CA LEU A 249 16.22 8.78 -21.29
C LEU A 249 16.04 8.23 -22.70
N LYS A 250 14.86 8.39 -23.30
CA LYS A 250 14.61 8.02 -24.70
C LYS A 250 15.53 8.78 -25.64
N THR A 251 15.60 10.10 -25.50
CA THR A 251 16.45 10.95 -26.33
C THR A 251 17.93 10.56 -26.22
N SER A 252 18.41 10.32 -25.01
CA SER A 252 19.79 9.86 -24.75
C SER A 252 20.08 8.50 -25.41
N ARG A 253 19.13 7.57 -25.34
CA ARG A 253 19.25 6.25 -25.97
C ARG A 253 19.32 6.35 -27.48
N ASP A 254 18.44 7.16 -28.08
CA ASP A 254 18.43 7.38 -29.54
C ASP A 254 19.75 8.01 -30.02
N GLN A 255 20.32 8.92 -29.22
CA GLN A 255 21.66 9.50 -29.50
C GLN A 255 22.78 8.45 -29.42
N ILE A 256 22.78 7.60 -28.37
CA ILE A 256 23.77 6.52 -28.24
C ILE A 256 23.67 5.54 -29.39
N GLU A 257 22.48 5.17 -29.83
CA GLU A 257 22.29 4.28 -30.98
C GLU A 257 22.83 4.91 -32.27
N LYS A 258 22.57 6.19 -32.48
CA LYS A 258 23.13 6.95 -33.60
C LYS A 258 24.66 6.98 -33.56
N TYR A 259 25.26 7.31 -32.43
CA TYR A 259 26.72 7.32 -32.30
C TYR A 259 27.35 5.94 -32.48
N ASN A 260 26.72 4.89 -31.98
CA ASN A 260 27.20 3.52 -32.21
C ASN A 260 27.23 3.16 -33.71
N LYS A 261 26.19 3.55 -34.45
CA LYS A 261 26.14 3.34 -35.89
C LYS A 261 27.20 4.13 -36.65
N GLU A 262 27.38 5.41 -36.27
CA GLU A 262 28.44 6.27 -36.86
C GLU A 262 29.84 5.72 -36.56
N LEU A 263 30.06 5.27 -35.30
CA LEU A 263 31.31 4.68 -34.88
C LEU A 263 31.62 3.38 -35.65
N GLN A 264 30.63 2.51 -35.84
CA GLN A 264 30.79 1.28 -36.56
C GLN A 264 31.19 1.58 -38.03
N THR A 265 30.52 2.53 -38.69
CA THR A 265 30.86 2.96 -40.05
C THR A 265 32.30 3.50 -40.12
N MET A 266 32.73 4.32 -39.16
CA MET A 266 34.09 4.85 -39.11
C MET A 266 35.15 3.75 -38.86
N VAL A 267 34.84 2.74 -38.06
CA VAL A 267 35.73 1.59 -37.82
C VAL A 267 35.87 0.79 -39.12
N ASP A 268 34.78 0.54 -39.83
CA ASP A 268 34.80 -0.21 -41.10
C ASP A 268 35.59 0.53 -42.16
N GLU A 269 35.41 1.86 -42.30
CA GLU A 269 36.18 2.72 -43.23
C GLU A 269 37.68 2.72 -42.91
N ARG A 270 38.03 2.90 -41.62
CA ARG A 270 39.44 2.91 -41.18
C ARG A 270 40.12 1.57 -41.37
N THR A 271 39.37 0.46 -41.13
CA THR A 271 39.92 -0.87 -41.37
C THR A 271 40.21 -1.11 -42.83
N ALA A 272 39.27 -0.75 -43.72
CA ALA A 272 39.46 -0.86 -45.18
C ALA A 272 40.63 0.04 -45.66
N GLU A 273 40.77 1.28 -45.15
CA GLU A 273 41.90 2.16 -45.49
C GLU A 273 43.24 1.56 -45.06
N LEU A 274 43.28 0.99 -43.85
CA LEU A 274 44.46 0.32 -43.30
C LEU A 274 44.88 -0.89 -44.15
N GLU A 275 43.90 -1.75 -44.51
CA GLU A 275 44.16 -2.90 -45.39
C GLU A 275 44.68 -2.49 -46.76
N LYS A 276 44.08 -1.48 -47.36
CA LYS A 276 44.55 -0.94 -48.67
C LYS A 276 45.97 -0.38 -48.59
N THR A 277 46.27 0.34 -47.48
CA THR A 277 47.60 0.91 -47.29
C THR A 277 48.65 -0.18 -47.07
N LYS A 278 48.30 -1.19 -46.31
CA LYS A 278 49.15 -2.38 -46.09
C LYS A 278 49.47 -3.10 -47.39
N GLU A 279 48.44 -3.41 -48.19
CA GLU A 279 48.57 -4.07 -49.49
C GLU A 279 49.45 -3.21 -50.47
N TYR A 280 49.25 -1.90 -50.46
CA TYR A 280 50.06 -0.98 -51.26
C TYR A 280 51.55 -1.02 -50.86
N LEU A 281 51.89 -1.02 -49.59
CA LEU A 281 53.27 -1.10 -49.10
C LEU A 281 53.88 -2.49 -49.37
N GLU A 282 53.14 -3.59 -49.20
CA GLU A 282 53.59 -4.93 -49.57
C GLU A 282 53.87 -5.05 -51.06
N ASN A 283 53.01 -4.49 -51.92
CA ASN A 283 53.22 -4.48 -53.36
C ASN A 283 54.48 -3.68 -53.76
N ILE A 284 54.75 -2.54 -53.13
CA ILE A 284 56.00 -1.77 -53.38
C ILE A 284 57.22 -2.59 -53.02
N LEU A 285 57.25 -3.26 -51.90
CA LEU A 285 58.36 -4.06 -51.45
C LEU A 285 58.59 -5.27 -52.35
N GLU A 286 57.54 -6.00 -52.68
CA GLU A 286 57.60 -7.21 -53.50
C GLU A 286 57.99 -6.94 -54.95
N HIS A 287 57.55 -5.83 -55.55
CA HIS A 287 57.84 -5.47 -56.95
C HIS A 287 59.03 -4.52 -57.11
N SER A 288 59.77 -4.22 -55.99
CA SER A 288 61.01 -3.46 -56.06
C SER A 288 62.03 -4.18 -56.94
N GLY A 289 62.62 -3.50 -57.92
CA GLY A 289 63.71 -4.04 -58.74
C GLY A 289 65.00 -4.34 -58.02
N ASN A 290 65.14 -3.92 -56.77
CA ASN A 290 66.29 -4.18 -55.92
C ASN A 290 65.95 -5.24 -54.85
N MET A 291 66.94 -6.04 -54.48
CA MET A 291 66.87 -6.92 -53.32
C MET A 291 66.60 -6.06 -52.07
N ILE A 292 65.57 -6.37 -51.31
CA ILE A 292 65.27 -5.75 -49.98
C ILE A 292 65.17 -6.86 -48.95
N ILE A 293 66.06 -6.76 -47.96
CA ILE A 293 66.08 -7.70 -46.82
C ILE A 293 66.11 -6.90 -45.53
N SER A 294 65.15 -7.18 -44.60
CA SER A 294 65.25 -6.60 -43.27
C SER A 294 65.52 -7.69 -42.24
N THR A 295 66.25 -7.32 -41.18
CA THR A 295 66.63 -8.21 -40.09
C THR A 295 66.27 -7.65 -38.72
N THR A 296 66.14 -8.54 -37.73
CA THR A 296 66.12 -8.14 -36.31
C THR A 296 67.48 -7.63 -35.87
N LEU A 297 67.61 -7.14 -34.61
CA LEU A 297 68.91 -6.83 -34.01
C LEU A 297 69.80 -8.07 -33.82
N TYR A 298 69.23 -9.24 -33.86
CA TYR A 298 69.94 -10.55 -33.77
C TYR A 298 70.33 -11.13 -35.13
N ASP A 299 70.17 -10.30 -36.20
CA ASP A 299 70.50 -10.67 -37.56
C ASP A 299 69.54 -11.68 -38.22
N GLU A 300 68.41 -11.99 -37.63
CA GLU A 300 67.38 -12.87 -38.22
C GLU A 300 66.61 -12.13 -39.26
N ILE A 301 66.43 -12.70 -40.45
CA ILE A 301 65.68 -12.16 -41.54
C ILE A 301 64.21 -12.08 -41.18
N VAL A 302 63.61 -10.89 -41.28
CA VAL A 302 62.18 -10.63 -41.07
C VAL A 302 61.46 -10.44 -42.39
N GLN A 303 62.12 -9.79 -43.35
CA GLN A 303 61.54 -9.51 -44.67
C GLN A 303 62.53 -9.85 -45.76
N PHE A 304 62.04 -10.48 -46.84
CA PHE A 304 62.83 -10.94 -47.95
C PHE A 304 61.97 -10.81 -49.21
N ASN A 305 62.17 -9.74 -50.00
CA ASN A 305 61.30 -9.45 -51.13
C ASN A 305 61.57 -10.36 -52.34
N ARG A 306 60.66 -10.30 -53.32
CA ARG A 306 60.74 -11.12 -54.53
C ARG A 306 62.06 -10.95 -55.31
N SER A 307 62.61 -9.73 -55.36
CA SER A 307 63.92 -9.49 -56.00
C SER A 307 65.04 -10.22 -55.24
N ALA A 308 65.01 -10.30 -53.92
CA ALA A 308 65.93 -11.10 -53.14
C ALA A 308 65.78 -12.58 -53.44
N GLU A 309 64.53 -13.06 -53.59
CA GLU A 309 64.28 -14.45 -54.01
C GLU A 309 64.89 -14.77 -55.39
N ASN A 310 64.64 -13.86 -56.36
CA ASN A 310 65.10 -14.05 -57.75
C ASN A 310 66.65 -14.01 -57.88
N ILE A 311 67.28 -13.13 -57.10
CA ILE A 311 68.74 -12.93 -57.13
C ILE A 311 69.45 -14.04 -56.40
N LEU A 312 69.00 -14.41 -55.20
CA LEU A 312 69.66 -15.37 -54.30
C LEU A 312 69.16 -16.82 -54.46
N GLY A 313 67.98 -17.04 -55.09
CA GLY A 313 67.41 -18.36 -55.37
C GLY A 313 66.74 -18.98 -54.12
N TYR A 314 66.65 -18.29 -53.02
CA TYR A 314 65.95 -18.77 -51.81
C TYR A 314 64.50 -18.35 -51.86
N ASN A 315 63.62 -19.16 -51.24
CA ASN A 315 62.23 -18.74 -51.03
C ASN A 315 62.08 -18.01 -49.71
N SER A 316 61.37 -16.88 -49.68
CA SER A 316 61.20 -16.04 -48.49
C SER A 316 60.70 -16.86 -47.29
N LYS A 317 59.74 -17.78 -47.48
CA LYS A 317 59.20 -18.63 -46.40
C LYS A 317 60.27 -19.49 -45.69
N ASN A 318 61.33 -19.81 -46.36
CA ASN A 318 62.40 -20.69 -45.85
C ASN A 318 63.55 -19.90 -45.22
N VAL A 319 63.66 -18.61 -45.46
CA VAL A 319 64.77 -17.78 -44.98
C VAL A 319 64.36 -16.81 -43.87
N VAL A 320 63.07 -16.57 -43.67
CA VAL A 320 62.58 -15.79 -42.53
C VAL A 320 62.97 -16.54 -41.22
N GLY A 321 63.63 -15.84 -40.32
CA GLY A 321 64.22 -16.38 -39.06
C GLY A 321 65.67 -16.93 -39.21
N VAL A 322 66.21 -17.06 -40.45
CA VAL A 322 67.59 -17.45 -40.70
C VAL A 322 68.47 -16.20 -40.58
N ARG A 323 69.73 -16.38 -40.13
CA ARG A 323 70.67 -15.28 -40.02
C ARG A 323 71.16 -14.81 -41.37
N PHE A 324 71.12 -13.51 -41.59
CA PHE A 324 71.57 -12.93 -42.87
C PHE A 324 73.05 -13.11 -43.13
N GLU A 325 73.89 -13.19 -42.04
CA GLU A 325 75.32 -13.50 -42.20
C GLU A 325 75.60 -14.85 -42.88
N ASP A 326 74.69 -15.81 -42.80
CA ASP A 326 74.82 -17.14 -43.43
C ASP A 326 74.74 -17.08 -44.98
N MET A 327 74.28 -15.99 -45.55
CA MET A 327 74.24 -15.79 -46.97
C MET A 327 75.52 -15.12 -47.52
N PHE A 328 76.46 -14.70 -46.66
CA PHE A 328 77.70 -14.13 -47.11
C PHE A 328 78.77 -15.17 -47.35
N VAL A 329 79.58 -15.06 -48.42
CA VAL A 329 80.71 -15.94 -48.73
C VAL A 329 81.76 -15.83 -47.63
N ASP A 330 82.09 -14.62 -47.16
CA ASP A 330 82.91 -14.38 -45.95
C ASP A 330 82.08 -13.73 -44.84
N LYS A 331 81.82 -14.49 -43.79
CA LYS A 331 81.04 -14.00 -42.64
C LYS A 331 81.71 -12.84 -41.92
N ARG A 332 83.06 -12.75 -41.98
CA ARG A 332 83.83 -11.66 -41.35
C ARG A 332 83.53 -10.34 -42.07
N ASP A 333 83.35 -10.39 -43.36
CA ASP A 333 82.98 -9.25 -44.20
C ASP A 333 81.64 -8.65 -43.79
N TYR A 334 80.63 -9.53 -43.65
CA TYR A 334 79.33 -9.11 -43.11
C TYR A 334 79.41 -8.49 -41.72
N ARG A 335 80.14 -9.09 -40.80
CA ARG A 335 80.24 -8.55 -39.43
C ARG A 335 80.85 -7.14 -39.46
N ARG A 336 81.82 -6.91 -40.28
CA ARG A 336 82.46 -5.59 -40.41
C ARG A 336 81.45 -4.54 -40.93
N ILE A 337 80.69 -4.85 -41.97
CA ILE A 337 79.70 -3.91 -42.52
C ILE A 337 78.52 -3.70 -41.59
N ARG A 338 78.07 -4.75 -40.88
CA ARG A 338 77.06 -4.67 -39.86
C ARG A 338 77.46 -3.78 -38.66
N GLU A 339 78.66 -3.99 -38.12
CA GLU A 339 79.19 -3.12 -37.04
C GLU A 339 79.23 -1.65 -37.50
N LYS A 340 79.65 -1.39 -38.70
CA LYS A 340 79.72 -0.06 -39.27
C LYS A 340 78.29 0.50 -39.48
N ALA A 341 77.35 -0.27 -39.98
CA ALA A 341 75.97 0.18 -40.14
C ALA A 341 75.30 0.47 -38.78
N VAL A 342 75.60 -0.34 -37.74
CA VAL A 342 75.08 -0.08 -36.39
C VAL A 342 75.78 1.09 -35.73
N GLY A 343 77.07 1.33 -35.98
CA GLY A 343 77.84 2.46 -35.39
C GLY A 343 77.54 3.76 -36.12
N ASP A 344 77.72 3.82 -37.42
CA ASP A 344 77.72 5.07 -38.25
C ASP A 344 76.28 5.37 -38.78
N GLY A 345 75.34 4.41 -38.68
CA GLY A 345 73.97 4.59 -39.10
C GLY A 345 73.60 4.03 -40.49
N ASN A 346 74.56 4.02 -41.40
CA ASN A 346 74.41 3.36 -42.68
C ASN A 346 75.79 3.00 -43.29
N VAL A 347 75.74 2.04 -44.19
CA VAL A 347 76.82 1.70 -45.12
C VAL A 347 76.22 1.70 -46.51
N SER A 348 76.80 2.49 -47.44
CA SER A 348 76.24 2.61 -48.76
C SER A 348 77.20 2.01 -49.84
N ASN A 349 76.62 1.40 -50.86
CA ASN A 349 77.28 0.85 -52.04
C ASN A 349 78.45 -0.07 -51.72
N TYR A 350 78.29 -0.91 -50.71
CA TYR A 350 79.29 -1.93 -50.36
C TYR A 350 79.22 -3.10 -51.35
N ASP A 351 80.33 -3.49 -51.95
CA ASP A 351 80.45 -4.64 -52.83
C ASP A 351 80.54 -5.93 -52.00
N ALA A 352 79.39 -6.59 -51.84
CA ALA A 352 79.24 -7.81 -51.07
C ALA A 352 79.17 -9.05 -51.99
N LYS A 353 79.78 -10.13 -51.56
CA LYS A 353 79.69 -11.45 -52.22
C LYS A 353 78.73 -12.32 -51.43
N LEU A 354 77.56 -12.59 -52.02
CA LEU A 354 76.55 -13.48 -51.43
C LEU A 354 76.53 -14.82 -52.13
N MET A 355 76.20 -15.87 -51.35
CA MET A 355 76.07 -17.26 -51.82
C MET A 355 74.59 -17.48 -52.17
N LYS A 356 74.32 -17.89 -53.39
CA LYS A 356 73.02 -18.33 -53.85
C LYS A 356 72.70 -19.76 -53.31
N LYS A 357 71.46 -20.13 -53.35
CA LYS A 357 70.97 -21.46 -52.94
C LYS A 357 71.64 -22.61 -53.71
N ASP A 358 71.96 -22.42 -55.00
CA ASP A 358 72.65 -23.36 -55.84
C ASP A 358 74.18 -23.46 -55.62
N GLY A 359 74.73 -22.63 -54.77
CA GLY A 359 76.18 -22.51 -54.48
C GLY A 359 76.94 -21.50 -55.30
N ASP A 360 76.32 -20.85 -56.25
CA ASP A 360 76.90 -19.82 -57.10
C ASP A 360 77.11 -18.54 -56.25
N ILE A 361 78.08 -17.74 -56.63
CA ILE A 361 78.38 -16.43 -55.97
C ILE A 361 77.81 -15.29 -56.82
N VAL A 362 77.04 -14.43 -56.15
CA VAL A 362 76.53 -13.19 -56.77
C VAL A 362 77.18 -11.97 -56.11
N ARG A 363 77.54 -11.00 -56.91
CA ARG A 363 78.09 -9.71 -56.40
C ARG A 363 76.92 -8.70 -56.25
N ILE A 364 76.77 -8.13 -55.07
CA ILE A 364 75.69 -7.21 -54.77
C ILE A 364 76.27 -5.91 -54.27
N SER A 365 75.92 -4.82 -54.93
CA SER A 365 76.08 -3.47 -54.34
C SER A 365 75.09 -3.26 -53.23
N LEU A 366 75.52 -3.43 -51.97
CA LEU A 366 74.66 -3.47 -50.79
C LEU A 366 74.72 -2.16 -50.02
N THR A 367 73.55 -1.61 -49.69
CA THR A 367 73.39 -0.51 -48.73
C THR A 367 72.61 -1.03 -47.56
N ILE A 368 73.20 -0.91 -46.34
CA ILE A 368 72.58 -1.32 -45.11
C ILE A 368 72.31 -0.06 -44.26
N SER A 369 71.06 0.07 -43.72
CA SER A 369 70.64 1.16 -42.88
C SER A 369 69.94 0.64 -41.64
N ARG A 370 69.98 1.42 -40.54
CA ARG A 370 69.21 1.13 -39.34
C ARG A 370 67.73 1.27 -39.56
N LEU A 371 66.96 0.28 -39.18
CA LEU A 371 65.50 0.36 -39.07
C LEU A 371 65.16 0.84 -37.66
N LYS A 372 64.38 1.92 -37.56
CA LYS A 372 64.01 2.56 -36.28
C LYS A 372 62.48 2.49 -36.09
N ASP A 373 62.11 2.37 -34.82
CA ASP A 373 60.74 2.53 -34.43
C ASP A 373 60.31 4.01 -34.37
N ARG A 374 59.05 4.32 -34.06
CA ARG A 374 58.52 5.69 -33.93
C ARG A 374 59.21 6.48 -32.81
N ARG A 375 59.86 5.83 -31.86
CA ARG A 375 60.56 6.45 -30.73
C ARG A 375 62.05 6.65 -31.02
N GLY A 376 62.51 6.24 -32.21
CA GLY A 376 63.89 6.38 -32.62
C GLY A 376 64.81 5.22 -32.18
N ASN A 377 64.29 4.21 -31.49
CA ASN A 377 65.06 3.03 -31.13
C ASN A 377 65.37 2.17 -32.34
N VAL A 378 66.57 1.66 -32.46
CA VAL A 378 66.96 0.73 -33.52
C VAL A 378 66.27 -0.63 -33.25
N ILE A 379 65.49 -1.09 -34.16
CA ILE A 379 64.72 -2.36 -34.07
C ILE A 379 65.28 -3.44 -35.00
N GLY A 380 66.18 -3.08 -35.92
CA GLY A 380 66.80 -3.99 -36.86
C GLY A 380 67.60 -3.25 -37.92
N LEU A 381 67.93 -3.92 -38.98
CA LEU A 381 68.63 -3.38 -40.14
C LEU A 381 67.83 -3.66 -41.40
N VAL A 382 67.90 -2.77 -42.40
CA VAL A 382 67.42 -3.00 -43.75
C VAL A 382 68.56 -2.93 -44.74
N GLY A 383 68.75 -3.95 -45.52
CA GLY A 383 69.69 -4.05 -46.62
C GLY A 383 68.95 -3.92 -47.96
N ILE A 384 69.44 -2.97 -48.78
CA ILE A 384 68.98 -2.85 -50.18
C ILE A 384 70.14 -3.18 -51.06
N GLY A 385 69.98 -4.24 -51.94
CA GLY A 385 71.04 -4.74 -52.80
C GLY A 385 70.72 -4.67 -54.27
N LYS A 386 71.69 -4.29 -55.06
CA LYS A 386 71.57 -4.32 -56.50
C LYS A 386 72.58 -5.34 -57.07
N ASP A 387 72.14 -6.28 -57.92
CA ASP A 387 73.03 -7.22 -58.62
C ASP A 387 73.94 -6.44 -59.58
N ILE A 388 75.25 -6.56 -59.37
CA ILE A 388 76.28 -5.96 -60.24
C ILE A 388 77.17 -6.98 -60.91
N THR A 389 76.78 -8.26 -60.89
CA THR A 389 77.55 -9.37 -61.51
C THR A 389 77.81 -9.17 -62.98
N LYS A 390 76.88 -8.63 -63.76
CA LYS A 390 77.00 -8.41 -65.19
C LYS A 390 77.74 -7.13 -65.63
N LYS A 391 78.12 -6.25 -64.68
CA LYS A 391 78.73 -4.97 -65.06
C LYS A 391 80.22 -5.07 -65.35
N GLU A 392 80.93 -6.16 -65.02
CA GLU A 392 82.35 -6.36 -65.30
C GLU A 392 82.61 -7.19 -66.59
N GLU A 393 81.71 -8.08 -67.01
CA GLU A 393 81.86 -8.77 -68.32
C GLU A 393 81.87 -7.86 -69.52
N GLY A 394 81.50 -6.60 -69.42
CA GLY A 394 81.49 -5.60 -70.50
C GLY A 394 82.67 -4.57 -70.47
N ARG A 395 83.65 -4.79 -69.58
CA ARG A 395 84.85 -3.88 -69.45
C ARG A 395 86.19 -4.52 -69.85
N GLU A 396 86.19 -5.82 -70.29
CA GLU A 396 87.36 -6.47 -70.83
C GLU A 396 87.16 -6.75 -72.32
N ILE A 397 86.94 -5.79 -73.18
CA ILE A 397 87.20 -5.83 -74.62
C ILE A 397 87.82 -4.48 -75.01
#